data_28b2a0a4b7487c8d25d83603e6a79af1
#
_entry.id   28b2a0a4b7487c8d25d83603e6a79af1
#
_cell.length_a   1.000
_cell.length_b   1.000
_cell.length_c   1.000
_cell.angle_alpha   90.00
_cell.angle_beta   90.00
_cell.angle_gamma   90.00
#
_symmetry.space_group_name_H-M   'P 1'
#
loop_
_entity.id
_entity.type
_entity.pdbx_description
1 polymer ?
#
loop_
_entity_poly.entity_id
_entity_poly.type
_entity_poly.pdbx_seq_one_letter_code
_entity_poly.pdbx_strand_id
1 'polypeptide(L)'
;MLNCLAYSGGFSVHAGQAGATEVTSVDISAQACRLARENMTRNGFAAAPVIEANCFNYLRDASDAGRSFGQIILDPPAFARGKSTAEAASRGYKEINLRAIKMLEPGGVLVTCSCSRPLTPRDFLGLIWSAALDAGRELQILEERGQPPDHPALLNAPETSYLKCVILRAI
;
A
#
# COMPACT_ATOMS: atom_id res chain seq x y z
N MET A 1 12.78 -0.38 -2.14
CA MET A 1 11.41 -0.40 -1.58
C MET A 1 10.62 0.80 -2.09
N LEU A 2 9.33 0.61 -2.38
CA LEU A 2 8.38 1.66 -2.80
C LEU A 2 7.27 1.80 -1.77
N ASN A 3 7.04 3.00 -1.25
CA ASN A 3 5.94 3.34 -0.34
C ASN A 3 4.98 4.29 -1.06
N CYS A 4 3.82 3.80 -1.47
CA CYS A 4 2.78 4.59 -2.11
C CYS A 4 1.73 5.05 -1.10
N LEU A 5 1.23 6.30 -1.30
CA LEU A 5 0.33 6.98 -0.38
C LEU A 5 1.01 7.16 1.00
N ALA A 6 2.25 7.66 0.93
CA ALA A 6 3.25 7.57 1.98
C ALA A 6 2.95 8.45 3.20
N TYR A 7 2.06 9.46 3.08
CA TYR A 7 1.71 10.43 4.14
C TYR A 7 2.97 11.00 4.82
N SER A 8 3.17 10.70 6.11
CA SER A 8 4.33 11.17 6.87
C SER A 8 5.65 10.43 6.59
N GLY A 9 5.63 9.42 5.74
CA GLY A 9 6.80 8.59 5.42
C GLY A 9 7.18 7.58 6.49
N GLY A 10 6.29 7.26 7.44
CA GLY A 10 6.61 6.37 8.56
C GLY A 10 7.15 5.00 8.11
N PHE A 11 6.49 4.34 7.16
CA PHE A 11 6.98 3.07 6.60
C PHE A 11 8.35 3.21 5.92
N SER A 12 8.58 4.34 5.26
CA SER A 12 9.86 4.62 4.58
C SER A 12 11.01 4.79 5.57
N VAL A 13 10.77 5.48 6.70
CA VAL A 13 11.75 5.63 7.79
C VAL A 13 12.09 4.26 8.36
N HIS A 14 11.08 3.45 8.71
CA HIS A 14 11.31 2.11 9.26
C HIS A 14 12.03 1.19 8.27
N ALA A 15 11.72 1.27 6.97
CA ALA A 15 12.42 0.50 5.97
C ALA A 15 13.91 0.90 5.88
N GLY A 16 14.22 2.20 5.91
CA GLY A 16 15.60 2.69 5.95
C GLY A 16 16.34 2.21 7.20
N GLN A 17 15.70 2.29 8.38
CA GLN A 17 16.27 1.79 9.65
C GLN A 17 16.49 0.28 9.63
N ALA A 18 15.66 -0.48 8.90
CA ALA A 18 15.81 -1.91 8.70
C ALA A 18 16.85 -2.29 7.61
N GLY A 19 17.55 -1.31 7.02
CA GLY A 19 18.62 -1.54 6.05
C GLY A 19 18.18 -1.57 4.59
N ALA A 20 16.99 -1.06 4.25
CA ALA A 20 16.62 -0.90 2.84
C ALA A 20 17.57 0.09 2.15
N THR A 21 18.24 -0.36 1.10
CA THR A 21 19.27 0.41 0.36
C THR A 21 18.66 1.54 -0.46
N GLU A 22 17.45 1.31 -1.00
CA GLU A 22 16.71 2.29 -1.80
C GLU A 22 15.26 2.37 -1.31
N VAL A 23 14.83 3.56 -0.94
CA VAL A 23 13.46 3.82 -0.47
C VAL A 23 12.88 4.99 -1.24
N THR A 24 11.78 4.77 -1.94
CA THR A 24 11.03 5.82 -2.63
C THR A 24 9.66 5.98 -1.97
N SER A 25 9.30 7.20 -1.62
CA SER A 25 7.97 7.57 -1.12
C SER A 25 7.19 8.32 -2.18
N VAL A 26 5.90 8.03 -2.34
CA VAL A 26 5.01 8.73 -3.28
C VAL A 26 3.74 9.15 -2.56
N ASP A 27 3.36 10.40 -2.68
CA ASP A 27 2.08 10.93 -2.19
C ASP A 27 1.59 12.06 -3.09
N ILE A 28 0.27 12.27 -3.17
CA ILE A 28 -0.32 13.36 -3.96
C ILE A 28 -0.29 14.70 -3.20
N SER A 29 -0.20 14.67 -1.89
CA SER A 29 -0.24 15.84 -1.03
C SER A 29 1.13 16.48 -0.88
N ALA A 30 1.29 17.71 -1.35
CA ALA A 30 2.52 18.50 -1.15
C ALA A 30 2.89 18.61 0.34
N GLN A 31 1.88 18.72 1.22
CA GLN A 31 2.10 18.79 2.68
C GLN A 31 2.62 17.45 3.22
N ALA A 32 2.04 16.31 2.80
CA ALA A 32 2.51 14.98 3.16
C ALA A 32 3.96 14.76 2.67
N CYS A 33 4.25 15.13 1.44
CA CYS A 33 5.60 15.04 0.89
C CYS A 33 6.63 15.87 1.66
N ARG A 34 6.27 17.10 2.10
CA ARG A 34 7.16 17.90 2.96
C ARG A 34 7.43 17.20 4.29
N LEU A 35 6.37 16.72 4.96
CA LEU A 35 6.49 15.99 6.22
C LEU A 35 7.32 14.71 6.07
N ALA A 36 7.09 13.95 5.02
CA ALA A 36 7.89 12.75 4.72
C ALA A 36 9.39 13.09 4.54
N ARG A 37 9.73 14.13 3.77
CA ARG A 37 11.12 14.58 3.61
C ARG A 37 11.76 14.99 4.93
N GLU A 38 11.04 15.74 5.76
CA GLU A 38 11.51 16.13 7.09
C GLU A 38 11.79 14.91 7.96
N ASN A 39 10.87 13.94 8.01
CA ASN A 39 11.02 12.73 8.79
C ASN A 39 12.16 11.86 8.27
N MET A 40 12.30 11.68 6.95
CA MET A 40 13.42 10.98 6.35
C MET A 40 14.75 11.65 6.70
N THR A 41 14.83 12.98 6.59
CA THR A 41 16.04 13.75 6.93
C THR A 41 16.40 13.61 8.41
N ARG A 42 15.43 13.74 9.34
CA ARG A 42 15.64 13.59 10.79
C ARG A 42 16.16 12.21 11.17
N ASN A 43 15.88 11.20 10.37
CA ASN A 43 16.32 9.82 10.59
C ASN A 43 17.56 9.43 9.77
N GLY A 44 18.23 10.39 9.11
CA GLY A 44 19.47 10.13 8.39
C GLY A 44 19.31 9.70 6.92
N PHE A 45 18.09 9.76 6.36
CA PHE A 45 17.75 9.31 5.01
C PHE A 45 17.42 10.47 4.06
N ALA A 46 18.12 11.60 4.18
CA ALA A 46 17.84 12.82 3.40
C ALA A 46 17.90 12.62 1.87
N ALA A 47 18.66 11.64 1.39
CA ALA A 47 18.81 11.33 -0.03
C ALA A 47 17.66 10.47 -0.60
N ALA A 48 16.77 9.92 0.25
CA ALA A 48 15.68 9.07 -0.19
C ALA A 48 14.62 9.90 -0.96
N PRO A 49 14.25 9.49 -2.20
CA PRO A 49 13.29 10.23 -3.01
C PRO A 49 11.90 10.30 -2.36
N VAL A 50 11.34 11.50 -2.30
CA VAL A 50 9.93 11.75 -1.96
C VAL A 50 9.29 12.49 -3.13
N ILE A 51 8.37 11.81 -3.82
CA ILE A 51 7.78 12.24 -5.08
C ILE A 51 6.35 12.69 -4.85
N GLU A 52 6.05 13.95 -5.24
CA GLU A 52 4.68 14.45 -5.26
C GLU A 52 4.01 14.03 -6.56
N ALA A 53 3.16 13.00 -6.49
CA ALA A 53 2.46 12.46 -7.65
C ALA A 53 1.16 11.74 -7.27
N ASN A 54 0.24 11.65 -8.22
CA ASN A 54 -0.90 10.75 -8.10
C ASN A 54 -0.41 9.29 -8.18
N CYS A 55 -0.65 8.50 -7.12
CA CYS A 55 -0.14 7.14 -7.01
C CYS A 55 -0.65 6.19 -8.10
N PHE A 56 -1.88 6.38 -8.61
CA PHE A 56 -2.38 5.58 -9.74
C PHE A 56 -1.54 5.79 -11.00
N ASN A 57 -1.25 7.07 -11.31
CA ASN A 57 -0.42 7.41 -12.47
C ASN A 57 1.01 6.92 -12.27
N TYR A 58 1.59 7.17 -11.10
CA TYR A 58 2.95 6.73 -10.78
C TYR A 58 3.12 5.21 -10.89
N LEU A 59 2.19 4.44 -10.30
CA LEU A 59 2.23 2.97 -10.35
C LEU A 59 2.08 2.45 -11.78
N ARG A 60 1.20 3.07 -12.59
CA ARG A 60 1.04 2.72 -13.99
C ARG A 60 2.34 2.99 -14.76
N ASP A 61 2.84 4.21 -14.69
CA ASP A 61 4.02 4.65 -15.45
C ASP A 61 5.27 3.85 -15.05
N ALA A 62 5.45 3.56 -13.74
CA ALA A 62 6.54 2.72 -13.24
C ALA A 62 6.40 1.26 -13.69
N SER A 63 5.19 0.69 -13.68
CA SER A 63 4.91 -0.65 -14.18
C SER A 63 5.15 -0.77 -15.67
N ASP A 64 4.69 0.21 -16.45
CA ASP A 64 4.85 0.23 -17.90
C ASP A 64 6.32 0.46 -18.32
N ALA A 65 7.11 1.13 -17.46
CA ALA A 65 8.55 1.27 -17.60
C ALA A 65 9.34 0.02 -17.14
N GLY A 66 8.70 -1.04 -16.68
CA GLY A 66 9.34 -2.28 -16.23
C GLY A 66 10.15 -2.13 -14.94
N ARG A 67 9.83 -1.15 -14.08
CA ARG A 67 10.51 -1.03 -12.79
C ARG A 67 10.13 -2.19 -11.87
N SER A 68 11.08 -2.60 -11.02
CA SER A 68 10.87 -3.66 -10.04
C SER A 68 11.32 -3.24 -8.64
N PHE A 69 10.74 -3.88 -7.62
CA PHE A 69 11.00 -3.57 -6.22
C PHE A 69 10.96 -4.83 -5.37
N GLY A 70 11.90 -4.98 -4.45
CA GLY A 70 11.88 -6.06 -3.46
C GLY A 70 10.75 -5.90 -2.42
N GLN A 71 10.22 -4.66 -2.24
CA GLN A 71 9.08 -4.43 -1.35
C GLN A 71 8.24 -3.25 -1.86
N ILE A 72 6.91 -3.42 -1.82
CA ILE A 72 5.94 -2.35 -2.11
C ILE A 72 4.93 -2.26 -0.96
N ILE A 73 4.61 -1.04 -0.54
CA ILE A 73 3.56 -0.76 0.46
C ILE A 73 2.47 0.10 -0.20
N LEU A 74 1.22 -0.34 -0.04
CA LEU A 74 0.02 0.36 -0.47
C LEU A 74 -0.89 0.57 0.74
N ASP A 75 -0.93 1.79 1.27
CA ASP A 75 -1.81 2.16 2.39
C ASP A 75 -2.71 3.35 2.00
N PRO A 76 -3.68 3.12 1.10
CA PRO A 76 -4.54 4.19 0.61
C PRO A 76 -5.56 4.64 1.64
N PRO A 77 -6.02 5.91 1.56
CA PRO A 77 -7.23 6.33 2.25
C PRO A 77 -8.43 5.53 1.76
N ALA A 78 -9.53 5.58 2.51
CA ALA A 78 -10.76 4.88 2.13
C ALA A 78 -11.26 5.35 0.76
N PHE A 79 -11.20 4.48 -0.27
CA PHE A 79 -11.74 4.79 -1.59
C PHE A 79 -13.26 4.75 -1.63
N ALA A 80 -13.91 4.02 -0.69
CA ALA A 80 -15.35 4.04 -0.51
C ALA A 80 -15.71 4.44 0.93
N ARG A 81 -16.64 5.38 1.05
CA ARG A 81 -17.24 5.77 2.33
C ARG A 81 -18.67 5.21 2.50
N GLY A 82 -19.26 4.71 1.42
CA GLY A 82 -20.61 4.15 1.39
C GLY A 82 -20.81 3.14 0.26
N LYS A 83 -21.95 2.43 0.28
CA LYS A 83 -22.25 1.37 -0.70
C LYS A 83 -22.31 1.87 -2.15
N SER A 84 -22.77 3.09 -2.39
CA SER A 84 -22.88 3.68 -3.73
C SER A 84 -21.51 3.89 -4.43
N THR A 85 -20.43 3.94 -3.66
CA THR A 85 -19.06 4.10 -4.18
C THR A 85 -18.23 2.81 -4.13
N ALA A 86 -18.82 1.71 -3.66
CA ALA A 86 -18.10 0.45 -3.42
C ALA A 86 -17.51 -0.15 -4.70
N GLU A 87 -18.24 -0.13 -5.82
CA GLU A 87 -17.79 -0.69 -7.08
C GLU A 87 -16.59 0.10 -7.66
N ALA A 88 -16.68 1.43 -7.66
CA ALA A 88 -15.57 2.29 -8.10
C ALA A 88 -14.33 2.11 -7.21
N ALA A 89 -14.53 1.99 -5.89
CA ALA A 89 -13.46 1.69 -4.95
C ALA A 89 -12.81 0.34 -5.21
N SER A 90 -13.61 -0.69 -5.50
CA SER A 90 -13.11 -2.03 -5.82
C SER A 90 -12.21 -2.01 -7.06
N ARG A 91 -12.61 -1.28 -8.10
CA ARG A 91 -11.77 -1.08 -9.29
C ARG A 91 -10.45 -0.37 -8.95
N GLY A 92 -10.50 0.67 -8.09
CA GLY A 92 -9.31 1.38 -7.64
C GLY A 92 -8.35 0.49 -6.86
N TYR A 93 -8.85 -0.29 -5.90
CA TYR A 93 -8.02 -1.25 -5.15
C TYR A 93 -7.43 -2.32 -6.07
N LYS A 94 -8.21 -2.87 -7.01
CA LYS A 94 -7.70 -3.84 -7.97
C LYS A 94 -6.58 -3.25 -8.82
N GLU A 95 -6.75 -2.03 -9.35
CA GLU A 95 -5.75 -1.38 -10.22
C GLU A 95 -4.42 -1.15 -9.51
N ILE A 96 -4.41 -0.55 -8.30
CA ILE A 96 -3.15 -0.31 -7.59
C ILE A 96 -2.44 -1.62 -7.21
N ASN A 97 -3.20 -2.64 -6.79
CA ASN A 97 -2.64 -3.95 -6.49
C ASN A 97 -2.08 -4.65 -7.73
N LEU A 98 -2.80 -4.62 -8.86
CA LEU A 98 -2.33 -5.17 -10.14
C LEU A 98 -0.98 -4.57 -10.54
N ARG A 99 -0.85 -3.23 -10.52
CA ARG A 99 0.39 -2.56 -10.88
C ARG A 99 1.52 -2.89 -9.91
N ALA A 100 1.24 -2.88 -8.61
CA ALA A 100 2.23 -3.26 -7.60
C ALA A 100 2.71 -4.71 -7.77
N ILE A 101 1.79 -5.66 -7.97
CA ILE A 101 2.13 -7.08 -8.15
C ILE A 101 3.03 -7.30 -9.38
N LYS A 102 2.77 -6.60 -10.49
CA LYS A 102 3.64 -6.66 -11.69
C LYS A 102 5.05 -6.19 -11.43
N MET A 103 5.24 -5.25 -10.50
CA MET A 103 6.54 -4.66 -10.16
C MET A 103 7.27 -5.38 -9.03
N LEU A 104 6.71 -6.46 -8.46
CA LEU A 104 7.44 -7.22 -7.43
C LEU A 104 8.56 -8.05 -8.06
N GLU A 105 9.72 -7.99 -7.47
CA GLU A 105 10.81 -8.93 -7.74
C GLU A 105 10.41 -10.35 -7.31
N PRO A 106 11.01 -11.42 -7.86
CA PRO A 106 10.87 -12.75 -7.30
C PRO A 106 11.24 -12.76 -5.81
N GLY A 107 10.37 -13.30 -4.96
CA GLY A 107 10.52 -13.25 -3.50
C GLY A 107 10.15 -11.90 -2.86
N GLY A 108 9.82 -10.90 -3.66
CA GLY A 108 9.43 -9.57 -3.20
C GLY A 108 8.14 -9.55 -2.39
N VAL A 109 7.99 -8.55 -1.52
CA VAL A 109 6.89 -8.46 -0.55
C VAL A 109 5.96 -7.30 -0.90
N LEU A 110 4.66 -7.58 -0.94
CA LEU A 110 3.59 -6.57 -1.01
C LEU A 110 2.90 -6.47 0.35
N VAL A 111 2.85 -5.26 0.90
CA VAL A 111 1.96 -4.92 2.00
C VAL A 111 0.83 -4.07 1.42
N THR A 112 -0.40 -4.54 1.51
CA THR A 112 -1.55 -3.82 0.96
C THR A 112 -2.66 -3.69 1.99
N CYS A 113 -3.20 -2.47 2.10
CA CYS A 113 -4.19 -2.12 3.11
C CYS A 113 -5.48 -1.58 2.49
N SER A 114 -6.57 -1.70 3.24
CA SER A 114 -7.83 -1.02 2.97
C SER A 114 -8.54 -0.66 4.27
N CYS A 115 -8.88 0.61 4.43
CA CYS A 115 -9.74 1.12 5.49
C CYS A 115 -11.18 1.39 5.02
N SER A 116 -11.55 0.97 3.81
CA SER A 116 -12.91 1.11 3.27
C SER A 116 -13.89 0.17 3.98
N ARG A 117 -14.82 0.72 4.77
CA ARG A 117 -15.80 -0.04 5.55
C ARG A 117 -16.69 -0.97 4.72
N PRO A 118 -17.21 -0.56 3.52
CA PRO A 118 -18.05 -1.44 2.71
C PRO A 118 -17.32 -2.66 2.14
N LEU A 119 -15.99 -2.66 2.15
CA LEU A 119 -15.17 -3.75 1.64
C LEU A 119 -14.82 -4.71 2.76
N THR A 120 -15.40 -5.92 2.73
CA THR A 120 -15.08 -6.95 3.74
C THR A 120 -13.66 -7.51 3.56
N PRO A 121 -13.07 -8.17 4.58
CA PRO A 121 -11.77 -8.85 4.41
C PRO A 121 -11.77 -9.85 3.26
N ARG A 122 -12.85 -10.62 3.11
CA ARG A 122 -13.02 -11.60 2.02
C ARG A 122 -13.05 -10.92 0.65
N ASP A 123 -13.80 -9.81 0.51
CA ASP A 123 -13.87 -9.08 -0.74
C ASP A 123 -12.51 -8.47 -1.10
N PHE A 124 -11.78 -7.95 -0.10
CA PHE A 124 -10.44 -7.40 -0.32
C PHE A 124 -9.46 -8.46 -0.80
N LEU A 125 -9.44 -9.64 -0.17
CA LEU A 125 -8.64 -10.77 -0.65
C LEU A 125 -9.05 -11.20 -2.07
N GLY A 126 -10.34 -11.21 -2.38
CA GLY A 126 -10.84 -11.51 -3.73
C GLY A 126 -10.34 -10.52 -4.79
N LEU A 127 -10.25 -9.23 -4.44
CA LEU A 127 -9.69 -8.19 -5.33
C LEU A 127 -8.19 -8.39 -5.55
N ILE A 128 -7.43 -8.70 -4.50
CA ILE A 128 -5.99 -8.98 -4.61
C ILE A 128 -5.75 -10.23 -5.45
N TRP A 129 -6.51 -11.29 -5.21
CA TRP A 129 -6.44 -12.53 -6.02
C TRP A 129 -6.73 -12.25 -7.50
N SER A 130 -7.79 -11.49 -7.79
CA SER A 130 -8.10 -11.09 -9.18
C SER A 130 -6.99 -10.24 -9.81
N ALA A 131 -6.35 -9.36 -9.03
CA ALA A 131 -5.20 -8.58 -9.50
C ALA A 131 -3.97 -9.47 -9.77
N ALA A 132 -3.73 -10.49 -8.94
CA ALA A 132 -2.65 -11.45 -9.12
C ALA A 132 -2.84 -12.30 -10.40
N LEU A 133 -4.07 -12.77 -10.66
CA LEU A 133 -4.42 -13.47 -11.90
C LEU A 133 -4.15 -12.60 -13.14
N ASP A 134 -4.59 -11.34 -13.12
CA ASP A 134 -4.38 -10.40 -14.24
C ASP A 134 -2.89 -10.03 -14.41
N ALA A 135 -2.11 -10.10 -13.32
CA ALA A 135 -0.66 -9.90 -13.36
C ALA A 135 0.11 -11.14 -13.85
N GLY A 136 -0.54 -12.32 -13.92
CA GLY A 136 0.12 -13.60 -14.20
C GLY A 136 1.14 -13.97 -13.11
N ARG A 137 0.88 -13.65 -11.83
CA ARG A 137 1.80 -13.87 -10.72
C ARG A 137 1.15 -14.70 -9.61
N GLU A 138 1.92 -15.59 -9.03
CA GLU A 138 1.55 -16.34 -7.83
C GLU A 138 2.04 -15.60 -6.57
N LEU A 139 1.16 -15.51 -5.56
CA LEU A 139 1.44 -14.84 -4.30
C LEU A 139 1.13 -15.76 -3.13
N GLN A 140 2.03 -15.80 -2.18
CA GLN A 140 1.85 -16.45 -0.89
C GLN A 140 1.37 -15.44 0.15
N ILE A 141 0.28 -15.71 0.86
CA ILE A 141 -0.13 -14.91 2.02
C ILE A 141 0.82 -15.24 3.17
N LEU A 142 1.56 -14.24 3.63
CA LEU A 142 2.42 -14.36 4.80
C LEU A 142 1.65 -14.04 6.08
N GLU A 143 0.80 -13.00 6.03
CA GLU A 143 0.10 -12.52 7.20
C GLU A 143 -1.14 -11.71 6.82
N GLU A 144 -2.18 -11.80 7.65
CA GLU A 144 -3.36 -10.93 7.63
C GLU A 144 -3.45 -10.21 8.97
N ARG A 145 -3.63 -8.88 8.94
CA ARG A 145 -3.72 -8.03 10.13
C ARG A 145 -4.91 -7.09 10.06
N GLY A 146 -5.40 -6.71 11.22
CA GLY A 146 -6.33 -5.60 11.43
C GLY A 146 -5.62 -4.32 11.86
N GLN A 147 -6.36 -3.43 12.50
CA GLN A 147 -5.84 -2.19 13.07
C GLN A 147 -4.94 -2.46 14.30
N PRO A 148 -4.03 -1.51 14.61
CA PRO A 148 -3.13 -1.61 15.75
C PRO A 148 -3.88 -1.46 17.09
N PRO A 149 -3.24 -1.86 18.21
CA PRO A 149 -3.88 -1.86 19.55
C PRO A 149 -4.33 -0.48 20.06
N ASP A 150 -3.77 0.60 19.56
CA ASP A 150 -4.20 1.98 19.88
C ASP A 150 -5.51 2.39 19.18
N HIS A 151 -6.01 1.56 18.26
CA HIS A 151 -7.32 1.67 17.63
C HIS A 151 -8.13 0.38 17.87
N PRO A 152 -8.55 0.08 19.11
CA PRO A 152 -9.19 -1.19 19.45
C PRO A 152 -10.55 -1.35 18.75
N ALA A 153 -10.84 -2.55 18.30
CA ALA A 153 -12.19 -2.91 17.87
C ALA A 153 -13.07 -3.17 19.09
N LEU A 154 -14.29 -2.64 19.05
CA LEU A 154 -15.28 -2.88 20.11
C LEU A 154 -16.16 -4.08 19.74
N LEU A 155 -16.33 -5.01 20.68
CA LEU A 155 -17.10 -6.23 20.45
C LEU A 155 -18.57 -5.93 20.05
N ASN A 156 -19.16 -4.91 20.64
CA ASN A 156 -20.54 -4.48 20.41
C ASN A 156 -20.68 -3.42 19.30
N ALA A 157 -19.58 -3.07 18.61
CA ALA A 157 -19.57 -2.14 17.49
C ALA A 157 -18.60 -2.68 16.40
N PRO A 158 -19.04 -3.71 15.63
CA PRO A 158 -18.17 -4.40 14.66
C PRO A 158 -17.63 -3.47 13.56
N GLU A 159 -18.32 -2.36 13.29
CA GLU A 159 -17.84 -1.32 12.35
C GLU A 159 -16.55 -0.63 12.79
N THR A 160 -16.14 -0.79 14.05
CA THR A 160 -14.82 -0.31 14.54
C THR A 160 -13.68 -1.18 14.07
N SER A 161 -13.93 -2.41 13.61
CA SER A 161 -12.97 -3.27 12.93
C SER A 161 -12.92 -2.92 11.42
N TYR A 162 -12.17 -1.90 11.07
CA TYR A 162 -12.22 -1.28 9.73
C TYR A 162 -11.01 -1.57 8.85
N LEU A 163 -9.83 -1.82 9.43
CA LEU A 163 -8.60 -2.02 8.67
C LEU A 163 -8.44 -3.49 8.23
N LYS A 164 -8.13 -3.67 6.98
CA LYS A 164 -7.62 -4.91 6.38
C LYS A 164 -6.20 -4.63 5.93
N CYS A 165 -5.25 -5.42 6.37
CA CYS A 165 -3.87 -5.38 5.94
C CYS A 165 -3.43 -6.80 5.58
N VAL A 166 -2.93 -6.99 4.37
CA VAL A 166 -2.46 -8.28 3.87
C VAL A 166 -1.00 -8.15 3.45
N ILE A 167 -0.17 -9.05 3.95
CA ILE A 167 1.25 -9.14 3.61
C ILE A 167 1.44 -10.36 2.73
N LEU A 168 1.97 -10.16 1.55
CA LEU A 168 2.09 -11.15 0.49
C LEU A 168 3.53 -11.25 0.01
N ARG A 169 3.95 -12.44 -0.43
CA ARG A 169 5.23 -12.67 -1.11
C ARG A 169 4.99 -13.15 -2.52
N ALA A 170 5.69 -12.59 -3.50
CA ALA A 170 5.72 -13.10 -4.87
C ALA A 170 6.57 -14.38 -4.94
N ILE A 171 6.05 -15.39 -5.62
CA ILE A 171 6.75 -16.66 -5.86
C ILE A 171 7.39 -16.64 -7.25
#